data_bb42f3c7c01206368c20d5ca42539cce
#
_entry.id   bb42f3c7c01206368c20d5ca42539cce
#
_cell.length_a   1.000
_cell.length_b   1.000
_cell.length_c   1.000
_cell.angle_alpha   90.00
_cell.angle_beta   90.00
_cell.angle_gamma   90.00
#
_symmetry.space_group_name_H-M   'P 1'
#
loop_
_entity.id
_entity.type
_entity.pdbx_description
1 polymer ?
#
loop_
_entity_poly.entity_id
_entity_poly.type
_entity_poly.pdbx_seq_one_letter_code
_entity_poly.pdbx_strand_id
1 'polypeptide(L)'
;MSLKAMYNQIAENYATANRFGSISESHHVAIEQMRKFHLGLKPHYKILDLGVGNGSFLQKLHHLMPMANFTGIDVSSEMLKRASEALPLTTIEGSAAEANKFLPAHSQDLVLAHFINAYIPINVLFDEAKYLTRANGHFSLITTTYDSFPVAQQQLANFIAQDTILSRVVGHYYKSIVKNTTVAANLDELLLAFKQHQFNILDHQRIEIPITLNNIDELALFGIEGTWFLN
;
A
#
# COMPACT_ATOMS: atom_id res chain seq x y z
N MET A 1 -0.71 -13.43 -15.66
CA MET A 1 0.63 -13.37 -15.01
C MET A 1 0.38 -13.40 -13.51
N SER A 2 1.20 -14.10 -12.70
CA SER A 2 1.05 -14.03 -11.24
C SER A 2 1.57 -12.70 -10.68
N LEU A 3 1.05 -12.25 -9.53
CA LEU A 3 1.50 -11.03 -8.84
C LEU A 3 3.03 -11.04 -8.63
N LYS A 4 3.58 -12.18 -8.17
CA LYS A 4 5.02 -12.39 -8.02
C LYS A 4 5.79 -12.14 -9.32
N ALA A 5 5.35 -12.75 -10.44
CA ALA A 5 6.05 -12.60 -11.72
C ALA A 5 6.01 -11.16 -12.24
N MET A 6 4.89 -10.45 -12.02
CA MET A 6 4.73 -9.05 -12.37
C MET A 6 5.72 -8.17 -11.59
N TYR A 7 5.75 -8.29 -10.25
CA TYR A 7 6.64 -7.47 -9.43
C TYR A 7 8.12 -7.81 -9.62
N ASN A 8 8.47 -9.07 -9.92
CA ASN A 8 9.83 -9.42 -10.32
C ASN A 8 10.25 -8.69 -11.61
N GLN A 9 9.34 -8.58 -12.59
CA GLN A 9 9.62 -7.92 -13.86
C GLN A 9 9.80 -6.40 -13.73
N ILE A 10 8.99 -5.75 -12.90
CA ILE A 10 9.01 -4.28 -12.75
C ILE A 10 9.98 -3.79 -11.67
N ALA A 11 10.56 -4.69 -10.86
CA ALA A 11 11.40 -4.32 -9.71
C ALA A 11 12.53 -3.35 -10.09
N GLU A 12 13.11 -3.48 -11.28
CA GLU A 12 14.18 -2.61 -11.76
C GLU A 12 13.74 -1.15 -11.93
N ASN A 13 12.52 -0.95 -12.41
CA ASN A 13 11.98 0.37 -12.73
C ASN A 13 10.95 0.85 -11.71
N TYR A 14 10.75 0.11 -10.60
CA TYR A 14 9.69 0.43 -9.62
C TYR A 14 9.84 1.83 -9.01
N ALA A 15 11.06 2.36 -8.94
CA ALA A 15 11.29 3.73 -8.48
C ALA A 15 10.57 4.78 -9.34
N THR A 16 10.28 4.48 -10.62
CA THR A 16 9.54 5.38 -11.53
C THR A 16 8.06 5.50 -11.19
N ALA A 17 7.50 4.54 -10.42
CA ALA A 17 6.14 4.61 -9.90
C ALA A 17 5.88 5.87 -9.04
N ASN A 18 6.93 6.48 -8.50
CA ASN A 18 6.86 7.73 -7.75
C ASN A 18 6.98 9.00 -8.61
N ARG A 19 6.86 8.91 -9.94
CA ARG A 19 7.00 10.05 -10.89
C ARG A 19 6.23 11.29 -10.48
N PHE A 20 5.02 11.13 -9.94
CA PHE A 20 4.17 12.25 -9.50
C PHE A 20 4.30 12.58 -8.01
N GLY A 21 5.25 11.97 -7.30
CA GLY A 21 5.51 12.26 -5.90
C GLY A 21 4.52 11.68 -4.89
N SER A 22 3.49 10.97 -5.35
CA SER A 22 2.40 10.46 -4.48
C SER A 22 2.91 9.52 -3.38
N ILE A 23 3.84 8.61 -3.72
CA ILE A 23 4.45 7.70 -2.76
C ILE A 23 5.31 8.48 -1.76
N SER A 24 6.13 9.42 -2.25
CA SER A 24 7.01 10.23 -1.38
C SER A 24 6.23 11.08 -0.41
N GLU A 25 5.15 11.73 -0.85
CA GLU A 25 4.30 12.56 0.00
C GLU A 25 3.59 11.71 1.06
N SER A 26 3.02 10.58 0.66
CA SER A 26 2.38 9.66 1.60
C SER A 26 3.36 9.12 2.65
N HIS A 27 4.59 8.81 2.24
CA HIS A 27 5.65 8.41 3.17
C HIS A 27 6.03 9.55 4.13
N HIS A 28 6.10 10.79 3.63
CA HIS A 28 6.39 11.96 4.47
C HIS A 28 5.33 12.13 5.56
N VAL A 29 4.05 12.08 5.19
CA VAL A 29 2.93 12.18 6.15
C VAL A 29 2.98 11.05 7.19
N ALA A 30 3.22 9.81 6.77
CA ALA A 30 3.33 8.69 7.71
C ALA A 30 4.50 8.87 8.70
N ILE A 31 5.64 9.38 8.24
CA ILE A 31 6.79 9.68 9.11
C ILE A 31 6.44 10.78 10.11
N GLU A 32 5.78 11.86 9.70
CA GLU A 32 5.36 12.92 10.62
C GLU A 32 4.35 12.43 11.67
N GLN A 33 3.42 11.54 11.28
CA GLN A 33 2.53 10.87 12.24
C GLN A 33 3.33 10.02 13.24
N MET A 34 4.30 9.24 12.78
CA MET A 34 5.16 8.44 13.67
C MET A 34 5.97 9.32 14.64
N ARG A 35 6.47 10.45 14.19
CA ARG A 35 7.17 11.45 15.05
C ARG A 35 6.22 12.04 16.09
N LYS A 36 5.00 12.43 15.68
CA LYS A 36 3.96 12.97 16.55
C LYS A 36 3.63 12.03 17.72
N PHE A 37 3.62 10.73 17.47
CA PHE A 37 3.36 9.72 18.49
C PHE A 37 4.63 9.10 19.11
N HIS A 38 5.78 9.68 18.84
CA HIS A 38 7.07 9.25 19.41
C HIS A 38 7.39 7.77 19.19
N LEU A 39 7.03 7.23 18.02
CA LEU A 39 7.30 5.84 17.68
C LEU A 39 8.80 5.60 17.46
N GLY A 40 9.28 4.42 17.80
CA GLY A 40 10.66 4.00 17.52
C GLY A 40 11.72 4.55 18.45
N LEU A 41 11.36 5.25 19.54
CA LEU A 41 12.33 5.84 20.48
C LEU A 41 13.12 4.83 21.29
N LYS A 42 12.63 3.58 21.42
CA LYS A 42 13.34 2.54 22.18
C LYS A 42 14.32 1.77 21.27
N PRO A 43 15.48 1.34 21.78
CA PRO A 43 16.36 0.43 21.05
C PRO A 43 15.65 -0.89 20.68
N HIS A 44 16.06 -1.48 19.57
CA HIS A 44 15.52 -2.75 19.07
C HIS A 44 14.00 -2.75 18.83
N TYR A 45 13.45 -1.58 18.48
CA TYR A 45 12.05 -1.44 18.07
C TYR A 45 11.78 -2.32 16.85
N LYS A 46 10.85 -3.25 16.94
CA LYS A 46 10.59 -4.23 15.90
C LYS A 46 9.56 -3.68 14.93
N ILE A 47 9.96 -3.52 13.68
CA ILE A 47 9.15 -2.99 12.59
C ILE A 47 8.98 -4.06 11.53
N LEU A 48 7.75 -4.38 11.20
CA LEU A 48 7.38 -5.27 10.12
C LEU A 48 6.69 -4.49 9.01
N ASP A 49 7.12 -4.70 7.77
CA ASP A 49 6.47 -4.14 6.58
C ASP A 49 5.84 -5.28 5.76
N LEU A 50 4.51 -5.24 5.66
CA LEU A 50 3.69 -6.15 4.88
C LEU A 50 3.63 -5.65 3.42
N GLY A 51 4.34 -6.33 2.51
CA GLY A 51 4.53 -5.87 1.14
C GLY A 51 5.63 -4.82 1.05
N VAL A 52 6.81 -5.14 1.56
CA VAL A 52 7.93 -4.19 1.68
C VAL A 52 8.41 -3.60 0.35
N GLY A 53 8.11 -4.23 -0.78
CA GLY A 53 8.59 -3.82 -2.08
C GLY A 53 10.11 -3.66 -2.11
N ASN A 54 10.59 -2.58 -2.71
CA ASN A 54 12.02 -2.26 -2.78
C ASN A 54 12.60 -1.65 -1.47
N GLY A 55 11.83 -1.62 -0.38
CA GLY A 55 12.29 -1.12 0.91
C GLY A 55 12.36 0.41 1.06
N SER A 56 11.84 1.18 0.11
CA SER A 56 11.97 2.64 0.08
C SER A 56 11.43 3.36 1.32
N PHE A 57 10.36 2.85 1.94
CA PHE A 57 9.84 3.40 3.19
C PHE A 57 10.72 3.02 4.38
N LEU A 58 11.10 1.74 4.49
CA LEU A 58 11.97 1.27 5.56
C LEU A 58 13.35 1.93 5.54
N GLN A 59 13.88 2.25 4.35
CA GLN A 59 15.13 3.01 4.22
C GLN A 59 15.01 4.39 4.87
N LYS A 60 13.90 5.10 4.66
CA LYS A 60 13.64 6.40 5.32
C LYS A 60 13.51 6.22 6.84
N LEU A 61 12.82 5.17 7.30
CA LEU A 61 12.73 4.87 8.73
C LEU A 61 14.07 4.48 9.34
N HIS A 62 14.93 3.75 8.64
CA HIS A 62 16.25 3.37 9.13
C HIS A 62 17.12 4.60 9.41
N HIS A 63 17.04 5.65 8.60
CA HIS A 63 17.74 6.91 8.89
C HIS A 63 17.24 7.58 10.20
N LEU A 64 15.98 7.39 10.55
CA LEU A 64 15.36 7.98 11.76
C LEU A 64 15.50 7.08 13.00
N MET A 65 15.52 5.77 12.78
CA MET A 65 15.49 4.73 13.81
C MET A 65 16.59 3.69 13.56
N PRO A 66 17.87 4.08 13.55
CA PRO A 66 18.98 3.19 13.14
C PRO A 66 19.15 1.96 14.04
N MET A 67 18.61 1.99 15.26
CA MET A 67 18.65 0.89 16.21
C MET A 67 17.39 -0.02 16.15
N ALA A 68 16.46 0.24 15.23
CA ALA A 68 15.29 -0.62 15.03
C ALA A 68 15.66 -1.90 14.28
N ASN A 69 14.89 -2.96 14.52
CA ASN A 69 14.99 -4.23 13.80
C ASN A 69 13.91 -4.25 12.71
N PHE A 70 14.33 -4.29 11.47
CA PHE A 70 13.43 -4.28 10.33
C PHE A 70 13.21 -5.68 9.78
N THR A 71 11.95 -6.01 9.51
CA THR A 71 11.53 -7.23 8.79
C THR A 71 10.62 -6.81 7.63
N GLY A 72 10.84 -7.37 6.46
CA GLY A 72 10.00 -7.13 5.29
C GLY A 72 9.49 -8.44 4.69
N ILE A 73 8.19 -8.50 4.41
CA ILE A 73 7.55 -9.60 3.69
C ILE A 73 7.18 -9.10 2.30
N ASP A 74 7.50 -9.86 1.26
CA ASP A 74 7.04 -9.61 -0.10
C ASP A 74 6.95 -10.92 -0.89
N VAL A 75 6.08 -10.98 -1.88
CA VAL A 75 5.97 -12.14 -2.78
C VAL A 75 7.08 -12.17 -3.84
N SER A 76 7.71 -11.02 -4.09
CA SER A 76 8.74 -10.82 -5.12
C SER A 76 10.13 -10.94 -4.52
N SER A 77 10.88 -11.98 -4.92
CA SER A 77 12.29 -12.15 -4.54
C SER A 77 13.17 -11.00 -5.04
N GLU A 78 12.86 -10.42 -6.20
CA GLU A 78 13.61 -9.28 -6.75
C GLU A 78 13.38 -8.00 -5.95
N MET A 79 12.15 -7.77 -5.46
CA MET A 79 11.87 -6.67 -4.54
C MET A 79 12.62 -6.85 -3.21
N LEU A 80 12.57 -8.04 -2.61
CA LEU A 80 13.30 -8.34 -1.37
C LEU A 80 14.80 -8.16 -1.51
N LYS A 81 15.37 -8.56 -2.64
CA LYS A 81 16.78 -8.34 -2.94
C LYS A 81 17.11 -6.85 -2.90
N ARG A 82 16.34 -6.01 -3.60
CA ARG A 82 16.53 -4.54 -3.61
C ARG A 82 16.35 -3.93 -2.22
N ALA A 83 15.37 -4.39 -1.47
CA ALA A 83 15.17 -3.93 -0.10
C ALA A 83 16.38 -4.25 0.79
N SER A 84 16.94 -5.46 0.69
CA SER A 84 18.13 -5.87 1.46
C SER A 84 19.43 -5.16 1.04
N GLU A 85 19.51 -4.68 -0.20
CA GLU A 85 20.60 -3.83 -0.67
C GLU A 85 20.48 -2.38 -0.12
N ALA A 86 19.25 -1.92 0.17
CA ALA A 86 18.98 -0.56 0.62
C ALA A 86 19.20 -0.33 2.13
N LEU A 87 18.97 -1.37 2.96
CA LEU A 87 19.11 -1.29 4.43
C LEU A 87 19.31 -2.69 5.05
N PRO A 88 19.87 -2.77 6.28
CA PRO A 88 19.87 -4.01 7.06
C PRO A 88 18.43 -4.46 7.34
N LEU A 89 18.02 -5.60 6.76
CA LEU A 89 16.64 -6.07 6.75
C LEU A 89 16.58 -7.60 6.83
N THR A 90 15.72 -8.13 7.69
CA THR A 90 15.31 -9.53 7.61
C THR A 90 14.22 -9.66 6.54
N THR A 91 14.47 -10.45 5.50
CA THR A 91 13.52 -10.64 4.40
C THR A 91 12.79 -11.97 4.52
N ILE A 92 11.50 -11.97 4.22
CA ILE A 92 10.64 -13.16 4.16
C ILE A 92 9.94 -13.16 2.78
N GLU A 93 10.22 -14.16 1.96
CA GLU A 93 9.50 -14.36 0.71
C GLU A 93 8.16 -15.07 1.00
N GLY A 94 7.05 -14.34 0.83
CA GLY A 94 5.73 -14.87 1.13
C GLY A 94 4.63 -13.84 0.94
N SER A 95 3.39 -14.31 1.07
CA SER A 95 2.23 -13.42 1.04
C SER A 95 2.07 -12.69 2.37
N ALA A 96 1.85 -11.38 2.33
CA ALA A 96 1.51 -10.60 3.51
C ALA A 96 0.15 -11.02 4.13
N ALA A 97 -0.73 -11.68 3.35
CA ALA A 97 -1.96 -12.29 3.84
C ALA A 97 -1.75 -13.57 4.67
N GLU A 98 -0.53 -14.03 4.79
CA GLU A 98 -0.12 -15.24 5.50
C GLU A 98 1.08 -14.98 6.43
N ALA A 99 1.31 -13.74 6.82
CA ALA A 99 2.45 -13.34 7.63
C ALA A 99 2.49 -14.06 9.00
N ASN A 100 1.34 -14.43 9.54
CA ASN A 100 1.17 -15.26 10.74
C ASN A 100 1.83 -16.64 10.65
N LYS A 101 2.10 -17.15 9.44
CA LYS A 101 2.84 -18.42 9.26
C LYS A 101 4.34 -18.28 9.49
N PHE A 102 4.87 -17.07 9.41
CA PHE A 102 6.31 -16.78 9.48
C PHE A 102 6.72 -16.12 10.79
N LEU A 103 5.81 -15.42 11.44
CA LEU A 103 6.11 -14.58 12.59
C LEU A 103 5.17 -14.91 13.77
N PRO A 104 5.71 -14.90 15.00
CA PRO A 104 4.90 -15.17 16.17
C PRO A 104 3.88 -14.06 16.45
N ALA A 105 2.77 -14.44 17.08
CA ALA A 105 1.74 -13.49 17.51
C ALA A 105 2.35 -12.42 18.43
N HIS A 106 1.82 -11.22 18.35
CA HIS A 106 2.15 -10.09 19.25
C HIS A 106 3.65 -9.79 19.37
N SER A 107 4.38 -9.96 18.27
CA SER A 107 5.85 -9.85 18.26
C SER A 107 6.37 -8.53 17.74
N GLN A 108 5.53 -7.70 17.07
CA GLN A 108 5.95 -6.47 16.42
C GLN A 108 5.50 -5.22 17.18
N ASP A 109 6.38 -4.24 17.26
CA ASP A 109 6.09 -2.92 17.83
C ASP A 109 5.30 -2.04 16.88
N LEU A 110 5.61 -2.14 15.58
CA LEU A 110 4.97 -1.43 14.49
C LEU A 110 4.79 -2.39 13.31
N VAL A 111 3.58 -2.49 12.82
CA VAL A 111 3.24 -3.17 11.57
C VAL A 111 2.87 -2.11 10.54
N LEU A 112 3.45 -2.20 9.36
CA LEU A 112 3.19 -1.34 8.22
C LEU A 112 2.46 -2.13 7.15
N ALA A 113 1.54 -1.47 6.45
CA ALA A 113 0.89 -1.99 5.25
C ALA A 113 0.65 -0.82 4.29
N HIS A 114 1.64 -0.52 3.46
CA HIS A 114 1.61 0.64 2.58
C HIS A 114 1.37 0.21 1.13
N PHE A 115 0.27 0.69 0.53
CA PHE A 115 -0.13 0.43 -0.86
C PHE A 115 -0.37 -1.05 -1.22
N ILE A 116 -0.56 -1.93 -0.23
CA ILE A 116 -0.77 -3.37 -0.46
C ILE A 116 -2.25 -3.77 -0.48
N ASN A 117 -3.14 -2.94 0.04
CA ASN A 117 -4.57 -3.26 0.14
C ASN A 117 -5.24 -3.54 -1.22
N ALA A 118 -4.67 -3.05 -2.33
CA ALA A 118 -5.15 -3.36 -3.67
C ALA A 118 -5.04 -4.87 -4.02
N TYR A 119 -4.20 -5.62 -3.30
CA TYR A 119 -3.89 -7.03 -3.58
C TYR A 119 -4.38 -7.98 -2.48
N ILE A 120 -4.73 -7.46 -1.32
CA ILE A 120 -5.18 -8.24 -0.16
C ILE A 120 -6.45 -7.61 0.38
N PRO A 121 -7.53 -8.40 0.55
CA PRO A 121 -8.75 -7.90 1.18
C PRO A 121 -8.46 -7.25 2.53
N ILE A 122 -9.10 -6.11 2.78
CA ILE A 122 -8.77 -5.27 3.95
C ILE A 122 -8.96 -5.99 5.29
N ASN A 123 -9.97 -6.84 5.39
CA ASN A 123 -10.22 -7.65 6.58
C ASN A 123 -9.07 -8.63 6.84
N VAL A 124 -8.54 -9.30 5.80
CA VAL A 124 -7.39 -10.21 5.92
C VAL A 124 -6.16 -9.45 6.38
N LEU A 125 -5.91 -8.28 5.80
CA LEU A 125 -4.77 -7.43 6.16
C LEU A 125 -4.87 -6.96 7.61
N PHE A 126 -6.07 -6.61 8.08
CA PHE A 126 -6.29 -6.18 9.46
C PHE A 126 -6.16 -7.34 10.45
N ASP A 127 -6.61 -8.54 10.10
CA ASP A 127 -6.44 -9.74 10.92
C ASP A 127 -4.95 -10.06 11.10
N GLU A 128 -4.16 -10.03 10.02
CA GLU A 128 -2.71 -10.20 10.08
C GLU A 128 -2.04 -9.12 10.94
N ALA A 129 -2.37 -7.85 10.71
CA ALA A 129 -1.83 -6.74 11.49
C ALA A 129 -2.19 -6.88 12.97
N LYS A 130 -3.43 -7.26 13.30
CA LYS A 130 -3.88 -7.48 14.67
C LYS A 130 -3.15 -8.64 15.35
N TYR A 131 -2.96 -9.74 14.63
CA TYR A 131 -2.24 -10.91 15.12
C TYR A 131 -0.78 -10.59 15.45
N LEU A 132 -0.11 -9.82 14.59
CA LEU A 132 1.32 -9.56 14.70
C LEU A 132 1.67 -8.41 15.65
N THR A 133 0.78 -7.42 15.77
CA THR A 133 1.01 -6.25 16.63
C THR A 133 0.89 -6.64 18.10
N ARG A 134 1.92 -6.32 18.89
CA ARG A 134 1.89 -6.54 20.34
C ARG A 134 0.93 -5.59 21.07
N ALA A 135 0.67 -5.86 22.33
CA ALA A 135 -0.05 -4.93 23.20
C ALA A 135 0.66 -3.55 23.22
N ASN A 136 -0.09 -2.47 23.01
CA ASN A 136 0.43 -1.10 22.84
C ASN A 136 1.38 -0.93 21.65
N GLY A 137 1.37 -1.84 20.68
CA GLY A 137 2.01 -1.67 19.39
C GLY A 137 1.12 -0.86 18.44
N HIS A 138 1.66 -0.54 17.27
CA HIS A 138 1.01 0.34 16.32
C HIS A 138 0.85 -0.35 14.95
N PHE A 139 -0.18 0.07 14.23
CA PHE A 139 -0.41 -0.31 12.85
C PHE A 139 -0.50 0.96 12.00
N SER A 140 0.25 1.02 10.92
CA SER A 140 0.23 2.11 9.94
C SER A 140 -0.23 1.59 8.59
N LEU A 141 -1.28 2.19 8.05
CA LEU A 141 -1.85 1.86 6.75
C LEU A 141 -1.75 3.08 5.83
N ILE A 142 -1.18 2.91 4.63
CA ILE A 142 -1.33 3.85 3.52
C ILE A 142 -2.06 3.10 2.40
N THR A 143 -3.17 3.66 1.96
CA THR A 143 -3.96 3.04 0.89
C THR A 143 -4.68 4.10 0.07
N THR A 144 -5.02 3.75 -1.16
CA THR A 144 -6.07 4.43 -1.92
C THR A 144 -7.42 3.86 -1.56
N THR A 145 -8.46 4.65 -1.71
CA THR A 145 -9.85 4.21 -1.66
C THR A 145 -10.43 4.23 -3.08
N TYR A 146 -11.57 3.59 -3.27
CA TYR A 146 -12.20 3.57 -4.60
C TYR A 146 -12.49 4.99 -5.12
N ASP A 147 -12.79 5.94 -4.25
CA ASP A 147 -13.05 7.36 -4.57
C ASP A 147 -11.76 8.20 -4.74
N SER A 148 -10.58 7.59 -4.84
CA SER A 148 -9.30 8.32 -4.92
C SER A 148 -9.06 9.06 -6.24
N PHE A 149 -9.83 8.77 -7.30
CA PHE A 149 -9.68 9.40 -8.61
C PHE A 149 -10.98 10.07 -9.09
N PRO A 150 -11.52 11.08 -8.36
CA PRO A 150 -12.87 11.57 -8.58
C PRO A 150 -13.07 12.19 -9.97
N VAL A 151 -12.07 12.88 -10.51
CA VAL A 151 -12.16 13.49 -11.85
C VAL A 151 -12.21 12.41 -12.95
N ALA A 152 -11.34 11.41 -12.85
CA ALA A 152 -11.32 10.31 -13.83
C ALA A 152 -12.63 9.50 -13.77
N GLN A 153 -13.14 9.24 -12.56
CA GLN A 153 -14.42 8.55 -12.38
C GLN A 153 -15.59 9.33 -12.96
N GLN A 154 -15.63 10.65 -12.76
CA GLN A 154 -16.68 11.50 -13.33
C GLN A 154 -16.61 11.52 -14.87
N GLN A 155 -15.42 11.62 -15.45
CA GLN A 155 -15.22 11.56 -16.89
C GLN A 155 -15.66 10.22 -17.47
N LEU A 156 -15.32 9.12 -16.80
CA LEU A 156 -15.74 7.78 -17.20
C LEU A 156 -17.26 7.61 -17.10
N ALA A 157 -17.88 8.10 -16.04
CA ALA A 157 -19.34 8.07 -15.89
C ALA A 157 -20.04 8.85 -17.01
N ASN A 158 -19.54 10.05 -17.34
CA ASN A 158 -20.04 10.85 -18.45
C ASN A 158 -19.89 10.14 -19.80
N PHE A 159 -18.76 9.46 -20.03
CA PHE A 159 -18.54 8.66 -21.24
C PHE A 159 -19.53 7.47 -21.33
N ILE A 160 -19.71 6.73 -20.23
CA ILE A 160 -20.65 5.60 -20.19
C ILE A 160 -22.08 6.07 -20.45
N ALA A 161 -22.46 7.25 -19.99
CA ALA A 161 -23.79 7.84 -20.18
C ALA A 161 -24.11 8.20 -21.65
N GLN A 162 -23.12 8.24 -22.55
CA GLN A 162 -23.35 8.51 -23.99
C GLN A 162 -24.11 7.37 -24.70
N ASP A 163 -24.24 6.21 -24.08
CA ASP A 163 -24.99 5.05 -24.57
C ASP A 163 -24.61 4.56 -25.98
N THR A 164 -23.35 4.74 -26.36
CA THR A 164 -22.77 4.20 -27.59
C THR A 164 -22.36 2.73 -27.38
N ILE A 165 -22.11 1.99 -28.48
CA ILE A 165 -21.61 0.62 -28.43
C ILE A 165 -20.32 0.56 -27.59
N LEU A 166 -19.37 1.47 -27.84
CA LEU A 166 -18.10 1.53 -27.13
C LEU A 166 -18.31 1.84 -25.63
N SER A 167 -19.17 2.79 -25.32
CA SER A 167 -19.44 3.15 -23.91
C SER A 167 -20.12 2.02 -23.13
N ARG A 168 -20.97 1.21 -23.77
CA ARG A 168 -21.56 0.01 -23.15
C ARG A 168 -20.49 -1.07 -22.86
N VAL A 169 -19.56 -1.31 -23.79
CA VAL A 169 -18.44 -2.25 -23.59
C VAL A 169 -17.55 -1.79 -22.45
N VAL A 170 -17.16 -0.52 -22.46
CA VAL A 170 -16.35 0.08 -21.38
C VAL A 170 -17.08 0.02 -20.05
N GLY A 171 -18.37 0.34 -20.02
CA GLY A 171 -19.19 0.29 -18.81
C GLY A 171 -19.34 -1.12 -18.24
N HIS A 172 -19.45 -2.14 -19.09
CA HIS A 172 -19.46 -3.53 -18.66
C HIS A 172 -18.13 -3.94 -18.01
N TYR A 173 -17.02 -3.59 -18.66
CA TYR A 173 -15.69 -3.88 -18.14
C TYR A 173 -15.43 -3.16 -16.81
N TYR A 174 -15.78 -1.87 -16.72
CA TYR A 174 -15.64 -1.09 -15.50
C TYR A 174 -16.44 -1.67 -14.33
N LYS A 175 -17.69 -2.10 -14.55
CA LYS A 175 -18.49 -2.77 -13.52
C LYS A 175 -17.83 -4.05 -13.00
N SER A 176 -17.15 -4.79 -13.88
CA SER A 176 -16.39 -5.98 -13.47
C SER A 176 -15.20 -5.63 -12.58
N ILE A 177 -14.46 -4.59 -12.89
CA ILE A 177 -13.34 -4.10 -12.06
C ILE A 177 -13.86 -3.69 -10.68
N VAL A 178 -14.90 -2.85 -10.63
CA VAL A 178 -15.49 -2.38 -9.36
C VAL A 178 -15.94 -3.54 -8.48
N LYS A 179 -16.56 -4.56 -9.07
CA LYS A 179 -17.04 -5.73 -8.33
C LYS A 179 -15.90 -6.53 -7.68
N ASN A 180 -14.73 -6.51 -8.28
CA ASN A 180 -13.58 -7.31 -7.86
C ASN A 180 -12.53 -6.50 -7.06
N THR A 181 -12.78 -5.22 -6.81
CA THR A 181 -11.84 -4.40 -6.02
C THR A 181 -11.81 -4.85 -4.56
N THR A 182 -10.62 -4.82 -3.98
CA THR A 182 -10.37 -5.13 -2.56
C THR A 182 -10.23 -3.89 -1.69
N VAL A 183 -10.18 -2.70 -2.31
CA VAL A 183 -10.05 -1.43 -1.57
C VAL A 183 -11.40 -0.97 -1.02
N ALA A 184 -11.37 -0.25 0.10
CA ALA A 184 -12.56 0.37 0.67
C ALA A 184 -13.16 1.41 -0.30
N ALA A 185 -14.48 1.58 -0.29
CA ALA A 185 -15.15 2.52 -1.17
C ALA A 185 -14.72 3.98 -0.91
N ASN A 186 -14.52 4.32 0.35
CA ASN A 186 -14.16 5.66 0.80
C ASN A 186 -13.53 5.63 2.21
N LEU A 187 -13.17 6.80 2.73
CA LEU A 187 -12.56 6.94 4.06
C LEU A 187 -13.48 6.44 5.18
N ASP A 188 -14.79 6.66 5.12
CA ASP A 188 -15.72 6.26 6.19
C ASP A 188 -15.78 4.74 6.32
N GLU A 189 -15.83 4.01 5.21
CA GLU A 189 -15.75 2.54 5.20
C GLU A 189 -14.43 2.04 5.78
N LEU A 190 -13.32 2.70 5.42
CA LEU A 190 -12.00 2.37 5.95
C LEU A 190 -11.94 2.58 7.48
N LEU A 191 -12.43 3.71 7.98
CA LEU A 191 -12.48 4.00 9.41
C LEU A 191 -13.41 3.03 10.16
N LEU A 192 -14.50 2.59 9.53
CA LEU A 192 -15.39 1.57 10.08
C LEU A 192 -14.65 0.21 10.20
N ALA A 193 -13.88 -0.18 9.18
CA ALA A 193 -13.10 -1.41 9.20
C ALA A 193 -12.06 -1.41 10.34
N PHE A 194 -11.37 -0.29 10.60
CA PHE A 194 -10.50 -0.14 11.78
C PHE A 194 -11.23 -0.42 13.10
N LYS A 195 -12.43 0.15 13.26
CA LYS A 195 -13.26 -0.04 14.47
C LYS A 195 -13.74 -1.49 14.62
N GLN A 196 -14.17 -2.12 13.53
CA GLN A 196 -14.63 -3.51 13.53
C GLN A 196 -13.52 -4.48 13.97
N HIS A 197 -12.26 -4.22 13.57
CA HIS A 197 -11.10 -4.99 13.99
C HIS A 197 -10.50 -4.50 15.32
N GLN A 198 -11.23 -3.64 16.06
CA GLN A 198 -10.85 -3.17 17.40
C GLN A 198 -9.51 -2.42 17.44
N PHE A 199 -9.17 -1.70 16.37
CA PHE A 199 -8.07 -0.74 16.40
C PHE A 199 -8.55 0.59 16.99
N ASN A 200 -7.72 1.18 17.85
CA ASN A 200 -7.91 2.56 18.29
C ASN A 200 -7.19 3.49 17.32
N ILE A 201 -7.96 4.29 16.59
CA ILE A 201 -7.42 5.22 15.58
C ILE A 201 -6.79 6.41 16.31
N LEU A 202 -5.49 6.56 16.19
CA LEU A 202 -4.74 7.66 16.79
C LEU A 202 -4.74 8.90 15.89
N ASP A 203 -4.62 8.70 14.59
CA ASP A 203 -4.61 9.78 13.60
C ASP A 203 -4.99 9.23 12.21
N HIS A 204 -5.50 10.09 11.35
CA HIS A 204 -5.69 9.80 9.94
C HIS A 204 -5.59 11.09 9.13
N GLN A 205 -5.14 10.97 7.89
CA GLN A 205 -5.03 12.10 6.98
C GLN A 205 -5.40 11.66 5.55
N ARG A 206 -6.23 12.44 4.89
CA ARG A 206 -6.44 12.35 3.44
C ARG A 206 -5.40 13.23 2.76
N ILE A 207 -4.65 12.63 1.83
CA ILE A 207 -3.61 13.30 1.06
C ILE A 207 -4.14 13.47 -0.36
N GLU A 208 -4.22 14.70 -0.85
CA GLU A 208 -4.66 15.02 -2.19
C GLU A 208 -3.48 15.50 -3.02
N ILE A 209 -3.18 14.77 -4.10
CA ILE A 209 -2.04 15.04 -4.97
C ILE A 209 -2.58 15.24 -6.37
N PRO A 210 -2.52 16.47 -6.94
CA PRO A 210 -2.95 16.72 -8.28
C PRO A 210 -2.00 16.04 -9.28
N ILE A 211 -2.54 15.16 -10.12
CA ILE A 211 -1.80 14.50 -11.20
C ILE A 211 -2.36 15.03 -12.52
N THR A 212 -1.50 15.68 -13.31
CA THR A 212 -1.85 16.15 -14.64
C THR A 212 -1.17 15.27 -15.68
N LEU A 213 -1.95 14.69 -16.56
CA LEU A 213 -1.49 13.85 -17.67
C LEU A 213 -1.82 14.58 -18.97
N ASN A 214 -0.81 14.81 -19.81
CA ASN A 214 -0.94 15.65 -20.99
C ASN A 214 -1.40 14.87 -22.24
N ASN A 215 -1.26 13.55 -22.23
CA ASN A 215 -1.61 12.67 -23.34
C ASN A 215 -1.87 11.24 -22.87
N ILE A 216 -2.30 10.39 -23.83
CA ILE A 216 -2.64 8.99 -23.57
C ILE A 216 -1.41 8.15 -23.18
N ASP A 217 -0.22 8.50 -23.67
CA ASP A 217 1.00 7.76 -23.39
C ASP A 217 1.42 7.98 -21.93
N GLU A 218 1.28 9.21 -21.41
CA GLU A 218 1.49 9.51 -19.99
C GLU A 218 0.48 8.78 -19.10
N LEU A 219 -0.79 8.68 -19.52
CA LEU A 219 -1.79 7.91 -18.80
C LEU A 219 -1.44 6.41 -18.77
N ALA A 220 -1.06 5.86 -19.92
CA ALA A 220 -0.65 4.45 -20.01
C ALA A 220 0.58 4.18 -19.13
N LEU A 221 1.57 5.07 -19.19
CA LEU A 221 2.78 4.97 -18.36
C LEU A 221 2.46 5.04 -16.87
N PHE A 222 1.60 5.99 -16.46
CA PHE A 222 1.14 6.11 -15.07
C PHE A 222 0.47 4.81 -14.60
N GLY A 223 -0.41 4.24 -15.41
CA GLY A 223 -1.11 3.00 -15.07
C GLY A 223 -0.19 1.78 -14.98
N ILE A 224 0.79 1.67 -15.88
CA ILE A 224 1.75 0.56 -15.92
C ILE A 224 2.79 0.68 -14.80
N GLU A 225 3.43 1.83 -14.67
CA GLU A 225 4.48 2.07 -13.67
C GLU A 225 3.93 2.02 -12.24
N GLY A 226 2.74 2.57 -12.02
CA GLY A 226 2.05 2.54 -10.74
C GLY A 226 1.35 1.23 -10.42
N THR A 227 1.30 0.29 -11.37
CA THR A 227 0.53 -0.97 -11.28
C THR A 227 -0.98 -0.77 -11.11
N TRP A 228 -1.50 0.46 -11.30
CA TRP A 228 -2.90 0.81 -11.08
C TRP A 228 -3.89 0.09 -12.01
N PHE A 229 -3.42 -0.35 -13.19
CA PHE A 229 -4.24 -1.01 -14.22
C PHE A 229 -3.97 -2.52 -14.35
N LEU A 230 -3.16 -3.11 -13.48
CA LEU A 230 -2.73 -4.51 -13.60
C LEU A 230 -3.52 -5.49 -12.72
N ASN A 231 -4.59 -5.04 -12.07
CA ASN A 231 -5.47 -5.85 -11.23
C ASN A 231 -6.72 -6.33 -11.98
#